data_f99adad0cfbef6c5ee46919574282bcd
#
_entry.id   f99adad0cfbef6c5ee46919574282bcd
#
_cell.length_a   1.000
_cell.length_b   1.000
_cell.length_c   1.000
_cell.angle_alpha   90.00
_cell.angle_beta   90.00
_cell.angle_gamma   90.00
#
_symmetry.space_group_name_H-M   'P 1'
#
loop_
_entity.id
_entity.type
_entity.pdbx_description
1 polymer ?
#
loop_
_entity_poly.entity_id
_entity_poly.type
_entity_poly.pdbx_seq_one_letter_code
_entity_poly.pdbx_strand_id
1 'polypeptide(L)'
;MAALTPKVINGGSPSASVDKVLPPGAAAPLPPQGAALAARRSRIRGARLVARADHELGDALAALADPTRRAVVSQLARGPLRAGELAAALQMTPPALSRHLRVLRKSGLIVDSEPEHDARVRLYRLQPGALAPLRDWLAEVETFWGDQLQAFKAHAEGSPAPGRRRL
;
A
#
# COMPACT_ATOMS: atom_id res chain seq x y z
N MET A 1 -18.57 22.99 86.40
CA MET A 1 -17.38 23.86 86.56
C MET A 1 -16.80 24.21 85.25
N ALA A 2 -16.74 25.50 84.97
CA ALA A 2 -15.95 26.25 84.03
C ALA A 2 -16.09 25.84 82.57
N ALA A 3 -16.90 26.51 81.77
CA ALA A 3 -16.75 27.85 81.20
C ALA A 3 -15.41 28.06 80.48
N LEU A 4 -15.52 28.18 79.14
CA LEU A 4 -14.93 29.32 78.44
C LEU A 4 -15.28 29.31 76.97
N THR A 5 -16.06 30.28 76.64
CA THR A 5 -16.37 30.79 75.29
C THR A 5 -15.24 31.68 74.75
N PRO A 6 -15.42 32.38 73.65
CA PRO A 6 -15.11 32.09 72.27
C PRO A 6 -14.04 33.05 71.72
N LYS A 7 -13.56 32.86 70.56
CA LYS A 7 -12.93 33.97 69.81
C LYS A 7 -13.28 33.91 68.34
N VAL A 8 -14.21 34.75 67.95
CA VAL A 8 -14.42 35.25 66.59
C VAL A 8 -13.18 36.03 66.18
N ILE A 9 -12.64 35.68 65.02
CA ILE A 9 -11.78 36.60 64.28
C ILE A 9 -12.25 36.61 62.85
N ASN A 10 -12.79 37.73 62.53
CA ASN A 10 -13.10 38.34 61.27
C ASN A 10 -11.83 38.46 60.44
N GLY A 11 -11.89 38.29 59.17
CA GLY A 11 -10.79 38.69 58.29
C GLY A 11 -10.78 38.18 56.88
N GLY A 12 -11.39 38.93 56.04
CA GLY A 12 -10.79 39.26 54.73
C GLY A 12 -10.86 38.24 53.60
N SER A 13 -11.85 38.34 52.77
CA SER A 13 -11.72 38.00 51.38
C SER A 13 -10.68 38.89 50.71
N PRO A 14 -9.78 38.35 49.94
CA PRO A 14 -9.27 39.10 48.81
C PRO A 14 -9.89 38.53 47.53
N SER A 15 -10.74 39.30 46.92
CA SER A 15 -11.05 39.23 45.50
C SER A 15 -9.76 39.47 44.72
N ALA A 16 -9.17 38.44 44.23
CA ALA A 16 -8.13 38.58 43.24
C ALA A 16 -8.74 38.28 41.85
N SER A 17 -9.29 39.34 41.27
CA SER A 17 -9.42 39.44 39.81
C SER A 17 -8.03 39.37 39.21
N VAL A 18 -7.69 38.23 38.69
CA VAL A 18 -6.59 38.12 37.74
C VAL A 18 -7.16 38.18 36.37
N ASP A 19 -7.43 39.40 35.93
CA ASP A 19 -7.42 39.74 34.53
C ASP A 19 -6.01 39.45 33.98
N LYS A 20 -5.81 38.20 33.59
CA LYS A 20 -4.65 37.84 32.75
C LYS A 20 -4.94 38.27 31.32
N VAL A 21 -4.78 39.56 31.08
CA VAL A 21 -4.69 40.12 29.73
C VAL A 21 -3.57 39.40 29.03
N LEU A 22 -3.94 38.49 28.13
CA LEU A 22 -3.01 37.95 27.16
C LEU A 22 -2.51 39.11 26.28
N PRO A 23 -1.20 39.27 26.11
CA PRO A 23 -0.68 40.32 25.22
C PRO A 23 -1.15 40.01 23.77
N PRO A 24 -1.69 41.01 23.05
CA PRO A 24 -2.02 40.85 21.68
C PRO A 24 -0.69 40.78 20.90
N GLY A 25 -0.47 39.65 20.18
CA GLY A 25 0.56 39.64 19.14
C GLY A 25 1.71 38.64 19.30
N ALA A 26 1.45 37.42 19.79
CA ALA A 26 2.33 36.33 19.41
C ALA A 26 1.68 35.57 18.22
N ALA A 27 1.69 36.21 17.05
CA ALA A 27 1.49 35.50 15.81
C ALA A 27 2.60 34.45 15.72
N ALA A 28 2.22 33.18 15.79
CA ALA A 28 3.16 32.09 15.58
C ALA A 28 3.94 32.38 14.29
N PRO A 29 5.27 32.25 14.28
CA PRO A 29 6.06 32.53 13.08
C PRO A 29 5.55 31.62 11.96
N LEU A 30 5.11 32.23 10.88
CA LEU A 30 4.71 31.51 9.67
C LEU A 30 5.90 30.63 9.25
N PRO A 31 5.67 29.34 8.98
CA PRO A 31 6.75 28.46 8.54
C PRO A 31 7.38 29.07 7.28
N PRO A 32 8.70 28.99 7.14
CA PRO A 32 9.39 29.58 6.00
C PRO A 32 8.75 29.02 4.71
N GLN A 33 8.38 29.91 3.81
CA GLN A 33 7.62 29.57 2.59
C GLN A 33 8.25 28.40 1.81
N GLY A 34 9.58 28.26 1.88
CA GLY A 34 10.33 27.13 1.33
C GLY A 34 9.96 25.77 1.93
N ALA A 35 9.72 25.69 3.24
CA ALA A 35 9.34 24.43 3.89
C ALA A 35 7.93 23.97 3.50
N ALA A 36 6.99 24.90 3.38
CA ALA A 36 5.63 24.61 2.91
C ALA A 36 5.62 24.12 1.45
N LEU A 37 6.45 24.73 0.61
CA LEU A 37 6.60 24.33 -0.80
C LEU A 37 7.26 22.95 -0.94
N ALA A 38 8.29 22.67 -0.11
CA ALA A 38 8.95 21.37 -0.06
C ALA A 38 8.00 20.26 0.41
N ALA A 39 7.22 20.52 1.46
CA ALA A 39 6.21 19.59 1.97
C ALA A 39 5.09 19.32 0.94
N ARG A 40 4.67 20.33 0.19
CA ARG A 40 3.69 20.18 -0.89
C ARG A 40 4.24 19.35 -2.06
N ARG A 41 5.49 19.59 -2.46
CA ARG A 41 6.18 18.80 -3.49
C ARG A 41 6.36 17.35 -3.08
N SER A 42 6.69 17.08 -1.81
CA SER A 42 6.82 15.73 -1.27
C SER A 42 5.48 14.99 -1.29
N ARG A 43 4.38 15.62 -0.86
CA ARG A 43 3.03 15.04 -0.92
C ARG A 43 2.58 14.73 -2.35
N ILE A 44 2.83 15.64 -3.30
CA ILE A 44 2.49 15.43 -4.71
C ILE A 44 3.33 14.29 -5.30
N ARG A 45 4.59 14.19 -4.94
CA ARG A 45 5.47 13.10 -5.37
C ARG A 45 4.99 11.75 -4.80
N GLY A 46 4.65 11.71 -3.51
CA GLY A 46 4.08 10.52 -2.86
C GLY A 46 2.78 10.06 -3.53
N ALA A 47 1.83 10.97 -3.72
CA ALA A 47 0.56 10.66 -4.40
C ALA A 47 0.76 10.13 -5.83
N ARG A 48 1.74 10.67 -6.58
CA ARG A 48 2.06 10.19 -7.93
C ARG A 48 2.71 8.80 -7.91
N LEU A 49 3.52 8.49 -6.90
CA LEU A 49 4.14 7.16 -6.74
C LEU A 49 3.08 6.10 -6.43
N VAL A 50 2.16 6.40 -5.51
CA VAL A 50 1.04 5.50 -5.19
C VAL A 50 0.16 5.27 -6.43
N ALA A 51 -0.28 6.33 -7.10
CA ALA A 51 -1.10 6.21 -8.31
C ALA A 51 -0.40 5.44 -9.44
N ARG A 52 0.93 5.54 -9.53
CA ARG A 52 1.72 4.76 -10.49
C ARG A 52 1.78 3.28 -10.12
N ALA A 53 1.99 2.96 -8.85
CA ALA A 53 2.00 1.57 -8.37
C ALA A 53 0.64 0.90 -8.58
N ASP A 54 -0.47 1.61 -8.31
CA ASP A 54 -1.83 1.13 -8.55
C ASP A 54 -2.08 0.86 -10.04
N HIS A 55 -1.56 1.72 -10.92
CA HIS A 55 -1.67 1.53 -12.37
C HIS A 55 -0.84 0.33 -12.85
N GLU A 56 0.39 0.20 -12.40
CA GLU A 56 1.27 -0.93 -12.71
C GLU A 56 0.67 -2.26 -12.21
N LEU A 57 0.06 -2.27 -11.02
CA LEU A 57 -0.69 -3.41 -10.50
C LEU A 57 -1.88 -3.76 -11.38
N GLY A 58 -2.69 -2.78 -11.77
CA GLY A 58 -3.85 -2.97 -12.63
C GLY A 58 -3.46 -3.55 -14.00
N ASP A 59 -2.41 -3.02 -14.61
CA ASP A 59 -1.88 -3.50 -15.88
C ASP A 59 -1.35 -4.93 -15.78
N ALA A 60 -0.65 -5.27 -14.69
CA ALA A 60 -0.17 -6.63 -14.45
C ALA A 60 -1.32 -7.62 -14.26
N LEU A 61 -2.33 -7.28 -13.46
CA LEU A 61 -3.52 -8.11 -13.25
C LEU A 61 -4.29 -8.32 -14.57
N ALA A 62 -4.52 -7.28 -15.35
CA ALA A 62 -5.19 -7.35 -16.64
C ALA A 62 -4.40 -8.23 -17.63
N ALA A 63 -3.07 -8.09 -17.67
CA ALA A 63 -2.23 -8.91 -18.51
C ALA A 63 -2.27 -10.38 -18.08
N LEU A 64 -2.25 -10.67 -16.77
CA LEU A 64 -2.25 -12.02 -16.24
C LEU A 64 -3.64 -12.67 -16.13
N ALA A 65 -4.72 -11.96 -16.46
CA ALA A 65 -6.06 -12.55 -16.51
C ALA A 65 -6.20 -13.68 -17.55
N ASP A 66 -5.44 -13.61 -18.64
CA ASP A 66 -5.44 -14.61 -19.70
C ASP A 66 -4.54 -15.81 -19.37
N PRO A 67 -5.01 -17.07 -19.50
CA PRO A 67 -4.23 -18.26 -19.16
C PRO A 67 -2.98 -18.44 -20.04
N THR A 68 -3.08 -18.10 -21.33
CA THR A 68 -1.93 -18.21 -22.25
C THR A 68 -0.81 -17.26 -21.86
N ARG A 69 -1.16 -16.02 -21.46
CA ARG A 69 -0.17 -15.04 -20.99
C ARG A 69 0.50 -15.49 -19.70
N ARG A 70 -0.25 -16.12 -18.78
CA ARG A 70 0.35 -16.75 -17.58
C ARG A 70 1.33 -17.85 -17.95
N ALA A 71 0.98 -18.69 -18.95
CA ALA A 71 1.87 -19.73 -19.43
C ALA A 71 3.16 -19.16 -20.05
N VAL A 72 3.08 -18.07 -20.83
CA VAL A 72 4.25 -17.35 -21.35
C VAL A 72 5.13 -16.85 -20.20
N VAL A 73 4.54 -16.19 -19.19
CA VAL A 73 5.28 -15.70 -18.02
C VAL A 73 5.98 -16.84 -17.27
N SER A 74 5.29 -17.99 -17.10
CA SER A 74 5.85 -19.18 -16.46
C SER A 74 7.03 -19.78 -17.23
N GLN A 75 7.00 -19.76 -18.56
CA GLN A 75 8.14 -20.18 -19.37
C GLN A 75 9.33 -19.22 -19.21
N LEU A 76 9.06 -17.91 -19.30
CA LEU A 76 10.10 -16.88 -19.15
C LEU A 76 10.67 -16.77 -17.75
N ALA A 77 9.96 -17.27 -16.72
CA ALA A 77 10.49 -17.37 -15.35
C ALA A 77 11.64 -18.38 -15.24
N ARG A 78 11.74 -19.33 -16.16
CA ARG A 78 12.83 -20.32 -16.23
C ARG A 78 14.07 -19.79 -16.95
N GLY A 79 13.90 -18.76 -17.75
CA GLY A 79 14.97 -18.11 -18.52
C GLY A 79 14.46 -17.40 -19.78
N PRO A 80 15.33 -16.61 -20.40
CA PRO A 80 15.01 -15.95 -21.66
C PRO A 80 14.78 -16.95 -22.79
N LEU A 81 13.77 -16.69 -23.64
CA LEU A 81 13.42 -17.54 -24.76
C LEU A 81 13.15 -16.71 -26.02
N ARG A 82 13.38 -17.31 -27.18
CA ARG A 82 13.01 -16.74 -28.48
C ARG A 82 11.52 -16.93 -28.74
N ALA A 83 10.92 -16.07 -29.56
CA ALA A 83 9.51 -16.21 -29.95
C ALA A 83 9.16 -17.58 -30.52
N GLY A 84 10.04 -18.17 -31.34
CA GLY A 84 9.85 -19.51 -31.89
C GLY A 84 9.86 -20.61 -30.83
N GLU A 85 10.75 -20.52 -29.83
CA GLU A 85 10.83 -21.46 -28.72
C GLU A 85 9.59 -21.38 -27.82
N LEU A 86 9.11 -20.16 -27.54
CA LEU A 86 7.86 -19.96 -26.84
C LEU A 86 6.65 -20.50 -27.58
N ALA A 87 6.58 -20.29 -28.92
CA ALA A 87 5.52 -20.80 -29.73
C ALA A 87 5.49 -22.34 -29.73
N ALA A 88 6.65 -22.97 -29.86
CA ALA A 88 6.80 -24.42 -29.80
C ALA A 88 6.41 -24.96 -28.41
N ALA A 89 6.93 -24.36 -27.32
CA ALA A 89 6.65 -24.79 -25.94
C ALA A 89 5.15 -24.69 -25.58
N LEU A 90 4.44 -23.72 -26.15
CA LEU A 90 3.02 -23.47 -25.88
C LEU A 90 2.10 -24.05 -26.98
N GLN A 91 2.65 -24.74 -27.95
CA GLN A 91 1.92 -25.33 -29.11
C GLN A 91 1.05 -24.28 -29.83
N MET A 92 1.59 -23.09 -30.04
CA MET A 92 0.89 -21.94 -30.61
C MET A 92 1.49 -21.55 -31.97
N THR A 93 0.65 -20.96 -32.81
CA THR A 93 1.16 -20.33 -34.04
C THR A 93 1.88 -19.00 -33.69
N PRO A 94 2.95 -18.63 -34.41
CA PRO A 94 3.67 -17.38 -34.18
C PRO A 94 2.78 -16.12 -34.19
N PRO A 95 1.78 -15.98 -35.10
CA PRO A 95 0.87 -14.82 -35.06
C PRO A 95 0.00 -14.75 -33.81
N ALA A 96 -0.48 -15.89 -33.29
CA ALA A 96 -1.25 -15.92 -32.04
C ALA A 96 -0.38 -15.53 -30.84
N LEU A 97 0.82 -16.11 -30.72
CA LEU A 97 1.77 -15.78 -29.70
C LEU A 97 2.15 -14.28 -29.72
N SER A 98 2.36 -13.70 -30.88
CA SER A 98 2.74 -12.29 -31.04
C SER A 98 1.73 -11.33 -30.42
N ARG A 99 0.43 -11.65 -30.41
CA ARG A 99 -0.61 -10.86 -29.74
C ARG A 99 -0.41 -10.87 -28.21
N HIS A 100 -0.13 -12.03 -27.64
CA HIS A 100 0.09 -12.18 -26.20
C HIS A 100 1.38 -11.48 -25.76
N LEU A 101 2.47 -11.62 -26.52
CA LEU A 101 3.74 -10.94 -26.26
C LEU A 101 3.59 -9.41 -26.30
N ARG A 102 2.78 -8.88 -27.23
CA ARG A 102 2.51 -7.45 -27.33
C ARG A 102 1.82 -6.93 -26.07
N VAL A 103 0.83 -7.65 -25.54
CA VAL A 103 0.12 -7.27 -24.31
C VAL A 103 1.06 -7.30 -23.12
N LEU A 104 1.81 -8.39 -22.95
CA LEU A 104 2.77 -8.55 -21.85
C LEU A 104 3.88 -7.49 -21.87
N ARG A 105 4.32 -7.10 -23.09
CA ARG A 105 5.32 -6.03 -23.23
C ARG A 105 4.71 -4.66 -22.89
N LYS A 106 3.48 -4.40 -23.34
CA LYS A 106 2.78 -3.13 -23.04
C LYS A 106 2.54 -2.96 -21.53
N SER A 107 2.26 -4.05 -20.81
CA SER A 107 2.10 -4.04 -19.36
C SER A 107 3.43 -4.03 -18.60
N GLY A 108 4.57 -3.98 -19.28
CA GLY A 108 5.88 -3.96 -18.64
C GLY A 108 6.33 -5.28 -17.99
N LEU A 109 5.57 -6.38 -18.18
CA LEU A 109 5.92 -7.67 -17.59
C LEU A 109 7.10 -8.34 -18.29
N ILE A 110 7.26 -8.12 -19.57
CA ILE A 110 8.36 -8.66 -20.36
C ILE A 110 9.05 -7.56 -21.16
N VAL A 111 10.31 -7.80 -21.46
CA VAL A 111 11.10 -7.00 -22.41
C VAL A 111 11.66 -7.90 -23.49
N ASP A 112 11.85 -7.34 -24.67
CA ASP A 112 12.61 -7.95 -25.74
C ASP A 112 13.98 -7.27 -25.83
N SER A 113 14.99 -8.05 -26.10
CA SER A 113 16.34 -7.60 -26.40
C SER A 113 16.77 -8.20 -27.74
N GLU A 114 17.44 -7.38 -28.53
CA GLU A 114 18.13 -7.88 -29.72
C GLU A 114 19.46 -8.49 -29.25
N PRO A 115 19.77 -9.75 -29.60
CA PRO A 115 21.09 -10.30 -29.34
C PRO A 115 22.13 -9.51 -30.15
N GLU A 116 23.30 -9.28 -29.56
CA GLU A 116 24.38 -8.48 -30.15
C GLU A 116 24.85 -8.91 -31.54
N HIS A 117 24.52 -10.12 -31.94
CA HIS A 117 25.04 -10.74 -33.19
C HIS A 117 23.99 -11.02 -34.26
N ASP A 118 22.69 -10.89 -33.99
CA ASP A 118 21.62 -11.10 -35.00
C ASP A 118 20.35 -10.31 -34.66
N ALA A 119 20.19 -9.14 -35.28
CA ALA A 119 19.04 -8.26 -35.12
C ALA A 119 17.68 -8.89 -35.56
N ARG A 120 17.71 -10.06 -36.23
CA ARG A 120 16.51 -10.79 -36.65
C ARG A 120 15.92 -11.68 -35.55
N VAL A 121 16.68 -11.92 -34.48
CA VAL A 121 16.30 -12.82 -33.39
C VAL A 121 15.95 -12.00 -32.16
N ARG A 122 14.66 -11.95 -31.79
CA ARG A 122 14.22 -11.30 -30.55
C ARG A 122 14.19 -12.29 -29.41
N LEU A 123 14.91 -11.97 -28.35
CA LEU A 123 14.95 -12.72 -27.11
C LEU A 123 14.03 -12.04 -26.08
N TYR A 124 13.03 -12.77 -25.60
CA TYR A 124 12.10 -12.29 -24.58
C TYR A 124 12.57 -12.73 -23.19
N ARG A 125 12.43 -11.84 -22.22
CA ARG A 125 12.71 -12.14 -20.82
C ARG A 125 11.72 -11.41 -19.91
N LEU A 126 11.53 -11.90 -18.68
CA LEU A 126 10.79 -11.17 -17.67
C LEU A 126 11.53 -9.87 -17.32
N GLN A 127 10.77 -8.79 -17.16
CA GLN A 127 11.32 -7.55 -16.64
C GLN A 127 11.59 -7.73 -15.14
N PRO A 128 12.84 -7.50 -14.65
CA PRO A 128 13.14 -7.57 -13.23
C PRO A 128 12.22 -6.64 -12.42
N GLY A 129 11.63 -7.18 -11.37
CA GLY A 129 10.72 -6.42 -10.49
C GLY A 129 9.32 -6.15 -11.04
N ALA A 130 8.99 -6.56 -12.26
CA ALA A 130 7.67 -6.29 -12.86
C ALA A 130 6.49 -6.88 -12.08
N LEU A 131 6.72 -7.94 -11.31
CA LEU A 131 5.71 -8.57 -10.45
C LEU A 131 5.74 -8.04 -9.00
N ALA A 132 6.61 -7.08 -8.66
CA ALA A 132 6.69 -6.54 -7.31
C ALA A 132 5.37 -5.89 -6.85
N PRO A 133 4.70 -5.04 -7.65
CA PRO A 133 3.43 -4.46 -7.22
C PRO A 133 2.36 -5.50 -6.91
N LEU A 134 2.30 -6.58 -7.70
CA LEU A 134 1.37 -7.69 -7.47
C LEU A 134 1.69 -8.46 -6.20
N ARG A 135 2.96 -8.77 -5.96
CA ARG A 135 3.41 -9.45 -4.75
C ARG A 135 3.11 -8.62 -3.50
N ASP A 136 3.40 -7.33 -3.54
CA ASP A 136 3.24 -6.43 -2.41
C ASP A 136 1.74 -6.25 -2.08
N TRP A 137 0.88 -6.10 -3.09
CA TRP A 137 -0.57 -6.09 -2.91
C TRP A 137 -1.11 -7.40 -2.32
N LEU A 138 -0.64 -8.57 -2.77
CA LEU A 138 -1.04 -9.85 -2.21
C LEU A 138 -0.64 -9.97 -0.72
N ALA A 139 0.56 -9.53 -0.36
CA ALA A 139 1.00 -9.52 1.03
C ALA A 139 0.14 -8.63 1.93
N GLU A 140 -0.29 -7.46 1.44
CA GLU A 140 -1.23 -6.59 2.14
C GLU A 140 -2.59 -7.26 2.37
N VAL A 141 -3.14 -7.90 1.34
CA VAL A 141 -4.41 -8.63 1.42
C VAL A 141 -4.31 -9.81 2.41
N GLU A 142 -3.23 -10.58 2.34
CA GLU A 142 -3.00 -11.71 3.27
C GLU A 142 -2.90 -11.23 4.73
N THR A 143 -2.17 -10.13 4.98
CA THR A 143 -2.06 -9.54 6.31
C THR A 143 -3.42 -9.10 6.82
N PHE A 144 -4.19 -8.37 6.02
CA PHE A 144 -5.52 -7.90 6.39
C PHE A 144 -6.44 -9.06 6.79
N TRP A 145 -6.51 -10.12 5.98
CA TRP A 145 -7.34 -11.29 6.28
C TRP A 145 -6.84 -12.08 7.49
N GLY A 146 -5.53 -12.18 7.66
CA GLY A 146 -4.93 -12.81 8.84
C GLY A 146 -5.37 -12.12 10.13
N ASP A 147 -5.30 -10.81 10.20
CA ASP A 147 -5.72 -10.02 11.35
C ASP A 147 -7.22 -10.15 11.62
N GLN A 148 -8.06 -10.13 10.58
CA GLN A 148 -9.51 -10.29 10.70
C GLN A 148 -9.89 -11.69 11.25
N LEU A 149 -9.23 -12.74 10.77
CA LEU A 149 -9.46 -14.10 11.24
C LEU A 149 -9.01 -14.28 12.69
N GLN A 150 -7.89 -13.69 13.09
CA GLN A 150 -7.43 -13.72 14.48
C GLN A 150 -8.40 -12.98 15.40
N ALA A 151 -8.87 -11.80 15.01
CA ALA A 151 -9.86 -11.03 15.76
C ALA A 151 -11.19 -11.80 15.92
N PHE A 152 -11.66 -12.44 14.85
CA PHE A 152 -12.84 -13.28 14.88
C PHE A 152 -12.68 -14.49 15.82
N LYS A 153 -11.54 -15.17 15.74
CA LYS A 153 -11.22 -16.30 16.62
C LYS A 153 -11.22 -15.88 18.08
N ALA A 154 -10.54 -14.78 18.42
CA ALA A 154 -10.51 -14.25 19.78
C ALA A 154 -11.91 -13.90 20.29
N HIS A 155 -12.78 -13.32 19.44
CA HIS A 155 -14.17 -13.04 19.78
C HIS A 155 -14.98 -14.32 20.01
N ALA A 156 -14.85 -15.33 19.16
CA ALA A 156 -15.56 -16.59 19.27
C ALA A 156 -15.13 -17.40 20.51
N GLU A 157 -13.85 -17.38 20.85
CA GLU A 157 -13.31 -18.06 22.02
C GLU A 157 -13.60 -17.30 23.33
N GLY A 158 -13.71 -15.97 23.28
CA GLY A 158 -14.05 -15.11 24.44
C GLY A 158 -15.56 -14.97 24.69
N SER A 159 -16.43 -15.42 23.78
CA SER A 159 -17.89 -15.34 23.97
C SER A 159 -18.36 -16.54 24.78
N PRO A 160 -18.94 -16.34 25.99
CA PRO A 160 -19.51 -17.47 26.76
C PRO A 160 -20.61 -18.13 25.96
N ALA A 161 -20.52 -19.44 25.81
CA ALA A 161 -21.54 -20.26 25.14
C ALA A 161 -22.93 -19.87 25.64
N PRO A 162 -23.96 -19.69 24.79
CA PRO A 162 -25.31 -19.40 25.22
C PRO A 162 -25.77 -20.49 26.17
N GLY A 163 -25.96 -20.12 27.43
CA GLY A 163 -26.34 -21.01 28.51
C GLY A 163 -27.53 -21.84 28.09
N ARG A 164 -27.40 -23.17 28.11
CA ARG A 164 -28.50 -24.10 28.02
C ARG A 164 -29.47 -23.73 29.15
N ARG A 165 -30.58 -23.06 28.82
CA ARG A 165 -31.73 -22.97 29.74
C ARG A 165 -32.16 -24.40 29.99
N ARG A 166 -31.91 -24.89 31.19
CA ARG A 166 -32.58 -26.08 31.71
C ARG A 166 -34.06 -25.72 31.89
N LEU A 167 -34.93 -26.37 31.18
CA LEU A 167 -36.37 -26.42 31.47
C LEU A 167 -36.59 -27.22 32.75
#